data_494f6c476b1a037895dc6b810276ea23
#
_entry.id   494f6c476b1a037895dc6b810276ea23
#
_cell.length_a   1.000
_cell.length_b   1.000
_cell.length_c   1.000
_cell.angle_alpha   90.00
_cell.angle_beta   90.00
_cell.angle_gamma   90.00
#
_symmetry.space_group_name_H-M   'P 1'
#
loop_
_entity.id
_entity.type
_entity.pdbx_description
1 polymer ?
#
loop_
_entity_poly.entity_id
_entity_poly.type
_entity_poly.pdbx_seq_one_letter_code
_entity_poly.pdbx_strand_id
1 'polypeptide(L)'
;MQDSYQKFSCYVTGVCKSAGTLIALGAHEIIMSTTGELGPLDMQITKRDEVFESQSGLVVATSLRALREEAFDSFEDFVSRFKNGIGENASLKMATEVAARLTTGLFGPIYTQLDPASVGETNRSMQMVQEYGHRLRERSRNCPRETVGQLIESYPSHDFVIDRAEARTLFFCVNDPTPDEALLVFILGGNAISPPVDTPDVRFLSGERSTIKPKSQTAGSGERT
;
A
#
# COMPACT_ATOMS: atom_id res chain seq x y z
N MET A 1 -9.37 -18.89 -2.82
CA MET A 1 -9.30 -19.03 -4.28
C MET A 1 -8.07 -19.83 -4.71
N GLN A 2 -6.83 -19.43 -4.37
CA GLN A 2 -5.60 -20.12 -4.80
C GLN A 2 -5.52 -21.60 -4.38
N ASP A 3 -6.11 -21.98 -3.25
CA ASP A 3 -6.12 -23.37 -2.76
C ASP A 3 -7.24 -24.25 -3.40
N SER A 4 -8.21 -23.59 -4.07
CA SER A 4 -9.39 -24.27 -4.63
C SER A 4 -9.33 -24.41 -6.17
N TYR A 5 -8.48 -23.63 -6.82
CA TYR A 5 -8.37 -23.60 -8.27
C TYR A 5 -6.91 -23.72 -8.71
N GLN A 6 -6.67 -24.46 -9.79
CA GLN A 6 -5.33 -24.62 -10.36
C GLN A 6 -4.75 -23.33 -10.93
N LYS A 7 -5.61 -22.46 -11.45
CA LYS A 7 -5.25 -21.16 -12.02
C LYS A 7 -6.23 -20.10 -11.51
N PHE A 8 -5.68 -18.97 -11.10
CA PHE A 8 -6.44 -17.79 -10.75
C PHE A 8 -5.98 -16.64 -11.68
N SER A 9 -6.89 -16.13 -12.50
CA SER A 9 -6.68 -14.97 -13.37
C SER A 9 -7.45 -13.79 -12.80
N CYS A 10 -6.82 -12.63 -12.73
CA CYS A 10 -7.43 -11.38 -12.29
C CYS A 10 -7.70 -10.49 -13.50
N TYR A 11 -8.97 -10.15 -13.74
CA TYR A 11 -9.33 -9.24 -14.81
C TYR A 11 -9.55 -7.82 -14.29
N VAL A 12 -8.72 -6.88 -14.74
CA VAL A 12 -8.73 -5.48 -14.33
C VAL A 12 -9.33 -4.64 -15.46
N THR A 13 -10.55 -4.14 -15.26
CA THR A 13 -11.29 -3.36 -16.27
C THR A 13 -11.43 -1.88 -15.96
N GLY A 14 -11.17 -1.50 -14.71
CA GLY A 14 -11.26 -0.15 -14.17
C GLY A 14 -10.35 -0.01 -12.97
N VAL A 15 -10.76 0.74 -11.96
CA VAL A 15 -9.98 1.00 -10.75
C VAL A 15 -9.85 -0.27 -9.91
N CYS A 16 -8.63 -0.77 -9.76
CA CYS A 16 -8.27 -1.96 -8.99
C CYS A 16 -7.05 -1.65 -8.08
N LYS A 17 -7.17 -0.61 -7.26
CA LYS A 17 -6.09 -0.09 -6.42
C LYS A 17 -6.09 -0.73 -5.03
N SER A 18 -5.01 -0.53 -4.27
CA SER A 18 -4.88 -0.97 -2.87
C SER A 18 -5.18 -2.47 -2.68
N ALA A 19 -6.29 -2.83 -2.04
CA ALA A 19 -6.73 -4.23 -1.86
C ALA A 19 -6.90 -4.97 -3.21
N GLY A 20 -7.33 -4.27 -4.26
CA GLY A 20 -7.38 -4.81 -5.62
C GLY A 20 -6.00 -5.21 -6.14
N THR A 21 -4.99 -4.40 -5.91
CA THR A 21 -3.60 -4.72 -6.27
C THR A 21 -3.07 -5.92 -5.49
N LEU A 22 -3.46 -6.10 -4.21
CA LEU A 22 -3.15 -7.32 -3.46
C LEU A 22 -3.79 -8.56 -4.09
N ILE A 23 -5.03 -8.45 -4.58
CA ILE A 23 -5.69 -9.55 -5.32
C ILE A 23 -4.91 -9.86 -6.60
N ALA A 24 -4.50 -8.84 -7.34
CA ALA A 24 -3.70 -8.98 -8.56
C ALA A 24 -2.33 -9.65 -8.29
N LEU A 25 -1.66 -9.31 -7.17
CA LEU A 25 -0.43 -9.99 -6.73
C LEU A 25 -0.64 -11.50 -6.51
N GLY A 26 -1.82 -11.90 -6.06
CA GLY A 26 -2.19 -13.29 -5.86
C GLY A 26 -2.58 -14.03 -7.14
N ALA A 27 -2.71 -13.34 -8.26
CA ALA A 27 -3.12 -13.93 -9.53
C ALA A 27 -1.94 -14.53 -10.29
N HIS A 28 -2.16 -15.70 -10.90
CA HIS A 28 -1.18 -16.33 -11.79
C HIS A 28 -1.06 -15.57 -13.11
N GLU A 29 -2.10 -14.80 -13.44
CA GLU A 29 -2.21 -14.01 -14.65
C GLU A 29 -3.09 -12.80 -14.38
N ILE A 30 -2.70 -11.66 -14.92
CA ILE A 30 -3.49 -10.43 -14.92
C ILE A 30 -3.95 -10.18 -16.36
N ILE A 31 -5.26 -10.04 -16.55
CA ILE A 31 -5.84 -9.60 -17.80
C ILE A 31 -6.24 -8.15 -17.58
N MET A 32 -5.66 -7.22 -18.34
CA MET A 32 -5.82 -5.80 -18.04
C MET A 32 -6.32 -5.05 -19.28
N SER A 33 -7.48 -4.41 -19.16
CA SER A 33 -8.03 -3.58 -20.23
C SER A 33 -7.23 -2.28 -20.41
N THR A 34 -7.52 -1.52 -21.45
CA THR A 34 -6.89 -0.20 -21.66
C THR A 34 -7.28 0.83 -20.62
N THR A 35 -8.39 0.62 -19.93
CA THR A 35 -8.91 1.47 -18.84
C THR A 35 -8.65 0.85 -17.46
N GLY A 36 -7.97 -0.29 -17.40
CA GLY A 36 -7.63 -0.94 -16.16
C GLY A 36 -6.53 -0.16 -15.43
N GLU A 37 -6.68 -0.03 -14.12
CA GLU A 37 -5.76 0.68 -13.26
C GLU A 37 -5.44 -0.15 -12.02
N LEU A 38 -4.17 -0.45 -11.81
CA LEU A 38 -3.66 -0.86 -10.51
C LEU A 38 -3.17 0.37 -9.75
N GLY A 39 -2.91 0.22 -8.48
CA GLY A 39 -2.33 1.27 -7.65
C GLY A 39 -1.31 0.74 -6.67
N PRO A 40 -0.61 1.64 -5.98
CA PRO A 40 0.31 1.28 -4.91
C PRO A 40 -0.37 0.49 -3.79
N LEU A 41 0.45 -0.23 -3.04
CA LEU A 41 0.05 -0.94 -1.83
C LEU A 41 0.27 -0.03 -0.61
N ASP A 42 -0.36 1.12 -0.63
CA ASP A 42 -0.30 2.06 0.47
C ASP A 42 -1.51 1.90 1.39
N MET A 43 -1.26 1.86 2.71
CA MET A 43 -2.33 1.78 3.68
C MET A 43 -2.81 3.18 4.06
N GLN A 44 -4.10 3.41 3.89
CA GLN A 44 -4.76 4.58 4.45
C GLN A 44 -5.07 4.35 5.93
N ILE A 45 -4.56 5.23 6.78
CA ILE A 45 -4.80 5.21 8.22
C ILE A 45 -5.82 6.29 8.53
N THR A 46 -6.97 5.87 9.03
CA THR A 46 -8.01 6.80 9.49
C THR A 46 -7.60 7.34 10.87
N LYS A 47 -7.46 8.65 11.00
CA LYS A 47 -7.28 9.27 12.32
C LYS A 47 -8.52 9.02 13.18
N ARG A 48 -8.31 8.61 14.43
CA ARG A 48 -9.41 8.27 15.36
C ARG A 48 -10.37 9.43 15.64
N ASP A 49 -9.92 10.65 15.51
CA ASP A 49 -10.67 11.86 15.87
C ASP A 49 -11.28 12.60 14.67
N GLU A 50 -11.01 12.18 13.43
CA GLU A 50 -11.51 12.85 12.23
C GLU A 50 -12.16 11.81 11.30
N VAL A 51 -13.50 11.85 11.25
CA VAL A 51 -14.37 10.86 10.55
C VAL A 51 -14.14 10.83 9.03
N PHE A 52 -13.42 11.79 8.45
CA PHE A 52 -13.25 11.95 7.01
C PHE A 52 -11.79 12.15 6.53
N GLU A 53 -10.79 12.21 7.40
CA GLU A 53 -9.39 12.32 6.98
C GLU A 53 -8.66 10.99 7.12
N SER A 54 -8.43 10.34 5.98
CA SER A 54 -7.49 9.22 5.88
C SER A 54 -6.13 9.77 5.46
N GLN A 55 -5.08 9.48 6.22
CA GLN A 55 -3.71 9.76 5.82
C GLN A 55 -3.04 8.46 5.35
N SER A 56 -2.28 8.57 4.26
CA SER A 56 -1.43 7.48 3.82
C SER A 56 -0.38 7.15 4.89
N GLY A 57 -0.28 5.87 5.25
CA GLY A 57 0.75 5.40 6.18
C GLY A 57 2.16 5.68 5.66
N LEU A 58 2.34 5.70 4.33
CA LEU A 58 3.61 6.04 3.69
C LEU A 58 3.99 7.50 3.98
N VAL A 59 3.02 8.43 4.03
CA VAL A 59 3.29 9.86 4.34
C VAL A 59 3.87 10.00 5.74
N VAL A 60 3.35 9.31 6.74
CA VAL A 60 3.88 9.38 8.13
C VAL A 60 5.31 8.85 8.19
N ALA A 61 5.58 7.70 7.58
CA ALA A 61 6.91 7.09 7.57
C ALA A 61 7.93 7.92 6.79
N THR A 62 7.55 8.45 5.61
CA THR A 62 8.41 9.31 4.79
C THR A 62 8.66 10.66 5.44
N SER A 63 7.66 11.27 6.07
CA SER A 63 7.82 12.53 6.81
C SER A 63 8.80 12.39 7.98
N LEU A 64 8.73 11.31 8.74
CA LEU A 64 9.69 11.05 9.81
C LEU A 64 11.11 10.87 9.31
N ARG A 65 11.27 10.17 8.17
CA ARG A 65 12.57 9.99 7.54
C ARG A 65 13.12 11.35 7.07
N ALA A 66 12.30 12.12 6.35
CA ALA A 66 12.67 13.46 5.87
C ALA A 66 13.03 14.41 7.01
N LEU A 67 12.26 14.44 8.10
CA LEU A 67 12.57 15.25 9.28
C LEU A 67 13.88 14.85 9.93
N ARG A 68 14.20 13.55 9.97
CA ARG A 68 15.47 13.08 10.53
C ARG A 68 16.64 13.48 9.63
N GLU A 69 16.52 13.31 8.33
CA GLU A 69 17.54 13.70 7.34
C GLU A 69 17.77 15.21 7.41
N GLU A 70 16.72 16.01 7.36
CA GLU A 70 16.80 17.47 7.45
C GLU A 70 17.42 17.96 8.77
N ALA A 71 17.12 17.29 9.90
CA ALA A 71 17.75 17.61 11.18
C ALA A 71 19.26 17.32 11.17
N PHE A 72 19.66 16.23 10.50
CA PHE A 72 21.08 15.88 10.37
C PHE A 72 21.82 16.85 9.45
N ASP A 73 21.23 17.15 8.28
CA ASP A 73 21.79 18.10 7.31
C ASP A 73 21.91 19.52 7.93
N SER A 74 20.88 19.95 8.67
CA SER A 74 20.94 21.21 9.42
C SER A 74 22.04 21.22 10.46
N PHE A 75 22.22 20.11 11.19
CA PHE A 75 23.30 20.01 12.15
C PHE A 75 24.68 20.15 11.50
N GLU A 76 24.92 19.44 10.39
CA GLU A 76 26.19 19.53 9.64
C GLU A 76 26.44 20.92 9.06
N ASP A 77 25.39 21.55 8.52
CA ASP A 77 25.46 22.91 8.01
C ASP A 77 25.82 23.92 9.12
N PHE A 78 25.17 23.82 10.29
CA PHE A 78 25.48 24.69 11.44
C PHE A 78 26.93 24.49 11.91
N VAL A 79 27.41 23.24 12.03
CA VAL A 79 28.82 22.97 12.39
C VAL A 79 29.76 23.62 11.39
N SER A 80 29.50 23.45 10.10
CA SER A 80 30.32 23.99 9.00
C SER A 80 30.32 25.52 9.02
N ARG A 81 29.17 26.17 9.09
CA ARG A 81 29.03 27.64 9.11
C ARG A 81 29.68 28.24 10.33
N PHE A 82 29.48 27.64 11.49
CA PHE A 82 30.07 28.14 12.73
C PHE A 82 31.60 28.08 12.67
N LYS A 83 32.15 26.98 12.17
CA LYS A 83 33.58 26.80 11.99
C LYS A 83 34.19 27.77 10.99
N ASN A 84 33.52 27.97 9.85
CA ASN A 84 33.96 28.88 8.81
C ASN A 84 33.80 30.37 9.19
N GLY A 85 32.77 30.70 10.01
CA GLY A 85 32.46 32.08 10.42
C GLY A 85 33.36 32.65 11.53
N ILE A 86 33.86 31.77 12.42
CA ILE A 86 34.69 32.19 13.57
C ILE A 86 36.19 31.90 13.32
N GLY A 87 36.51 31.15 12.27
CA GLY A 87 37.87 30.79 11.89
C GLY A 87 38.56 29.86 12.87
N GLU A 88 39.90 29.95 12.98
CA GLU A 88 40.72 29.05 13.78
C GLU A 88 40.44 29.08 15.29
N ASN A 89 39.71 30.10 15.78
CA ASN A 89 39.39 30.28 17.19
C ASN A 89 38.21 29.41 17.66
N ALA A 90 37.45 28.80 16.77
CA ALA A 90 36.36 27.89 17.12
C ALA A 90 36.84 26.45 17.22
N SER A 91 36.78 25.86 18.40
CA SER A 91 37.03 24.42 18.55
C SER A 91 35.87 23.62 17.92
N LEU A 92 36.17 22.44 17.38
CA LEU A 92 35.14 21.53 16.85
C LEU A 92 34.08 21.21 17.93
N LYS A 93 34.52 21.03 19.18
CA LYS A 93 33.62 20.79 20.32
C LYS A 93 32.61 21.93 20.50
N MET A 94 33.06 23.18 20.44
CA MET A 94 32.19 24.34 20.56
C MET A 94 31.19 24.43 19.38
N ALA A 95 31.67 24.19 18.15
CA ALA A 95 30.83 24.20 16.96
C ALA A 95 29.74 23.12 17.04
N THR A 96 30.08 21.90 17.43
CA THR A 96 29.09 20.80 17.58
C THR A 96 28.10 21.05 18.72
N GLU A 97 28.53 21.69 19.82
CA GLU A 97 27.64 22.01 20.95
C GLU A 97 26.60 23.08 20.56
N VAL A 98 27.02 24.12 19.86
CA VAL A 98 26.12 25.16 19.34
C VAL A 98 25.18 24.59 18.27
N ALA A 99 25.69 23.84 17.33
CA ALA A 99 24.89 23.19 16.30
C ALA A 99 23.83 22.26 16.91
N ALA A 100 24.19 21.44 17.89
CA ALA A 100 23.26 20.55 18.59
C ALA A 100 22.13 21.34 19.27
N ARG A 101 22.42 22.46 19.92
CA ARG A 101 21.40 23.31 20.54
C ARG A 101 20.48 23.95 19.52
N LEU A 102 21.02 24.45 18.41
CA LEU A 102 20.22 25.03 17.32
C LEU A 102 19.31 23.99 16.67
N THR A 103 19.86 22.83 16.32
CA THR A 103 19.08 21.72 15.73
C THR A 103 17.99 21.26 16.68
N THR A 104 18.31 21.02 17.97
CA THR A 104 17.32 20.64 18.97
C THR A 104 16.24 21.71 19.14
N GLY A 105 16.61 22.99 19.14
CA GLY A 105 15.67 24.10 19.25
C GLY A 105 14.70 24.19 18.06
N LEU A 106 15.17 23.93 16.85
CA LEU A 106 14.36 23.95 15.62
C LEU A 106 13.46 22.74 15.48
N PHE A 107 14.01 21.53 15.68
CA PHE A 107 13.28 20.29 15.41
C PHE A 107 12.55 19.73 16.63
N GLY A 108 12.98 20.05 17.85
CA GLY A 108 12.35 19.60 19.09
C GLY A 108 10.84 19.84 19.14
N PRO A 109 10.35 21.06 18.89
CA PRO A 109 8.91 21.34 18.86
C PRO A 109 8.13 20.53 17.82
N ILE A 110 8.75 20.18 16.68
CA ILE A 110 8.13 19.37 15.64
C ILE A 110 8.01 17.91 16.11
N TYR A 111 9.08 17.37 16.70
CA TYR A 111 9.08 16.01 17.23
C TYR A 111 8.10 15.81 18.39
N THR A 112 7.82 16.84 19.19
CA THR A 112 6.81 16.75 20.26
C THR A 112 5.37 16.66 19.76
N GLN A 113 5.11 17.00 18.49
CA GLN A 113 3.78 16.87 17.87
C GLN A 113 3.53 15.48 17.30
N LEU A 114 4.57 14.63 17.21
CA LEU A 114 4.44 13.28 16.70
C LEU A 114 3.90 12.36 17.79
N ASP A 115 2.81 11.63 17.46
CA ASP A 115 2.31 10.58 18.33
C ASP A 115 3.06 9.26 18.07
N PRO A 116 3.86 8.75 19.02
CA PRO A 116 4.58 7.50 18.84
C PRO A 116 3.68 6.29 18.61
N ALA A 117 2.46 6.30 19.15
CA ALA A 117 1.51 5.21 18.97
C ALA A 117 1.03 5.16 17.49
N SER A 118 0.70 6.30 16.93
CA SER A 118 0.31 6.43 15.51
C SER A 118 1.44 5.97 14.57
N VAL A 119 2.68 6.34 14.87
CA VAL A 119 3.86 5.87 14.12
C VAL A 119 4.00 4.35 14.21
N GLY A 120 3.80 3.78 15.40
CA GLY A 120 3.86 2.35 15.64
C GLY A 120 2.76 1.58 14.90
N GLU A 121 1.53 2.07 14.90
CA GLU A 121 0.40 1.51 14.15
C GLU A 121 0.67 1.54 12.65
N THR A 122 1.19 2.65 12.14
CA THR A 122 1.59 2.80 10.73
C THR A 122 2.62 1.76 10.32
N ASN A 123 3.69 1.63 11.07
CA ASN A 123 4.75 0.67 10.76
C ASN A 123 4.23 -0.78 10.79
N ARG A 124 3.39 -1.12 11.78
CA ARG A 124 2.75 -2.45 11.86
C ARG A 124 1.87 -2.72 10.64
N SER A 125 1.08 -1.76 10.23
CA SER A 125 0.19 -1.87 9.08
C SER A 125 0.96 -2.07 7.78
N MET A 126 2.03 -1.31 7.57
CA MET A 126 2.91 -1.49 6.41
C MET A 126 3.59 -2.87 6.39
N GLN A 127 4.08 -3.35 7.54
CA GLN A 127 4.64 -4.69 7.66
C GLN A 127 3.61 -5.77 7.32
N MET A 128 2.36 -5.58 7.73
CA MET A 128 1.27 -6.50 7.41
C MET A 128 1.01 -6.57 5.90
N VAL A 129 0.92 -5.43 5.22
CA VAL A 129 0.74 -5.37 3.76
C VAL A 129 1.91 -6.04 3.04
N GLN A 130 3.13 -5.77 3.47
CA GLN A 130 4.34 -6.37 2.90
C GLN A 130 4.34 -7.89 3.05
N GLU A 131 4.04 -8.39 4.25
CA GLU A 131 3.99 -9.82 4.54
C GLU A 131 2.89 -10.53 3.73
N TYR A 132 1.67 -9.95 3.66
CA TYR A 132 0.60 -10.48 2.83
C TYR A 132 0.95 -10.45 1.35
N GLY A 133 1.53 -9.37 0.87
CA GLY A 133 2.00 -9.24 -0.51
C GLY A 133 3.00 -10.35 -0.87
N HIS A 134 3.97 -10.61 -0.01
CA HIS A 134 4.93 -11.68 -0.23
C HIS A 134 4.28 -13.07 -0.24
N ARG A 135 3.37 -13.36 0.68
CA ARG A 135 2.64 -14.64 0.72
C ARG A 135 1.80 -14.87 -0.53
N LEU A 136 1.12 -13.83 -1.02
CA LEU A 136 0.33 -13.90 -2.25
C LEU A 136 1.23 -14.13 -3.47
N ARG A 137 2.33 -13.38 -3.55
CA ARG A 137 3.34 -13.51 -4.59
C ARG A 137 3.99 -14.89 -4.63
N GLU A 138 4.31 -15.48 -3.48
CA GLU A 138 4.91 -16.82 -3.42
C GLU A 138 4.01 -17.89 -4.03
N ARG A 139 2.69 -17.73 -3.92
CA ARG A 139 1.72 -18.64 -4.51
C ARG A 139 1.50 -18.38 -6.00
N SER A 140 1.37 -17.14 -6.41
CA SER A 140 1.12 -16.76 -7.81
C SER A 140 2.36 -16.90 -8.69
N ARG A 141 3.54 -16.55 -8.13
CA ARG A 141 4.82 -16.48 -8.84
C ARG A 141 4.78 -15.59 -10.10
N ASN A 142 3.86 -14.64 -10.14
CA ASN A 142 3.64 -13.77 -11.31
C ASN A 142 4.44 -12.48 -11.28
N CYS A 143 5.35 -12.29 -10.32
CA CYS A 143 6.22 -11.13 -10.30
C CYS A 143 7.54 -11.41 -9.56
N PRO A 144 8.58 -10.60 -9.74
CA PRO A 144 9.79 -10.61 -8.93
C PRO A 144 9.48 -10.37 -7.44
N ARG A 145 10.40 -10.76 -6.55
CA ARG A 145 10.21 -10.55 -5.11
C ARG A 145 10.20 -9.08 -4.73
N GLU A 146 10.97 -8.29 -5.44
CA GLU A 146 11.18 -6.87 -5.26
C GLU A 146 9.92 -6.06 -5.59
N THR A 147 9.03 -6.59 -6.44
CA THR A 147 7.79 -5.90 -6.85
C THR A 147 6.90 -5.52 -5.67
N VAL A 148 6.84 -6.34 -4.61
CA VAL A 148 6.05 -6.01 -3.42
C VAL A 148 6.59 -4.73 -2.75
N GLY A 149 7.91 -4.63 -2.59
CA GLY A 149 8.55 -3.42 -2.06
C GLY A 149 8.36 -2.21 -2.97
N GLN A 150 8.49 -2.40 -4.30
CA GLN A 150 8.26 -1.33 -5.28
C GLN A 150 6.83 -0.79 -5.20
N LEU A 151 5.82 -1.65 -5.10
CA LEU A 151 4.42 -1.25 -4.97
C LEU A 151 4.13 -0.51 -3.65
N ILE A 152 4.92 -0.72 -2.61
CA ILE A 152 4.77 -0.04 -1.32
C ILE A 152 5.53 1.30 -1.30
N GLU A 153 6.77 1.35 -1.81
CA GLU A 153 7.70 2.44 -1.53
C GLU A 153 7.98 3.36 -2.71
N SER A 154 7.78 2.90 -3.96
CA SER A 154 8.28 3.63 -5.14
C SER A 154 7.28 4.63 -5.72
N TYR A 155 6.05 4.64 -5.26
CA TYR A 155 5.01 5.50 -5.80
C TYR A 155 4.70 6.68 -4.88
N PRO A 156 4.52 7.89 -5.45
CA PRO A 156 4.44 9.12 -4.66
C PRO A 156 3.11 9.31 -3.92
N SER A 157 2.04 8.62 -4.34
CA SER A 157 0.72 8.76 -3.73
C SER A 157 -0.13 7.52 -3.90
N HIS A 158 -1.12 7.35 -3.00
CA HIS A 158 -2.10 6.27 -3.08
C HIS A 158 -2.92 6.28 -4.38
N ASP A 159 -3.17 7.46 -4.93
CA ASP A 159 -3.97 7.64 -6.14
C ASP A 159 -3.18 7.42 -7.43
N PHE A 160 -1.87 7.12 -7.30
CA PHE A 160 -1.04 6.87 -8.48
C PHE A 160 -1.64 5.75 -9.34
N VAL A 161 -1.63 5.96 -10.65
CA VAL A 161 -2.17 5.01 -11.63
C VAL A 161 -1.03 4.20 -12.21
N ILE A 162 -1.06 2.91 -11.95
CA ILE A 162 -0.21 1.91 -12.61
C ILE A 162 -1.03 1.37 -13.77
N ASP A 163 -0.73 1.85 -14.96
CA ASP A 163 -1.40 1.43 -16.18
C ASP A 163 -0.91 0.05 -16.65
N ARG A 164 -1.51 -0.44 -17.74
CA ARG A 164 -1.14 -1.74 -18.31
C ARG A 164 0.30 -1.82 -18.78
N ALA A 165 0.86 -0.73 -19.31
CA ALA A 165 2.25 -0.70 -19.78
C ALA A 165 3.21 -0.84 -18.60
N GLU A 166 2.96 -0.11 -17.53
CA GLU A 166 3.74 -0.18 -16.30
C GLU A 166 3.53 -1.53 -15.58
N ALA A 167 2.29 -2.05 -15.53
CA ALA A 167 2.00 -3.36 -14.96
C ALA A 167 2.83 -4.47 -15.62
N ARG A 168 3.09 -4.40 -16.93
CA ARG A 168 3.96 -5.34 -17.65
C ARG A 168 5.43 -5.27 -17.24
N THR A 169 5.88 -4.21 -16.61
CA THR A 169 7.23 -4.11 -16.04
C THR A 169 7.32 -4.73 -14.66
N LEU A 170 6.20 -4.78 -13.94
CA LEU A 170 6.09 -5.29 -12.57
C LEU A 170 5.73 -6.76 -12.50
N PHE A 171 4.94 -7.26 -13.47
CA PHE A 171 4.41 -8.61 -13.49
C PHE A 171 4.86 -9.37 -14.74
N PHE A 172 5.05 -10.67 -14.60
CA PHE A 172 5.49 -11.54 -15.70
C PHE A 172 4.38 -11.84 -16.71
N CYS A 173 3.14 -11.95 -16.25
CA CYS A 173 2.00 -12.34 -17.05
C CYS A 173 0.88 -11.29 -16.96
N VAL A 174 0.94 -10.30 -17.87
CA VAL A 174 -0.08 -9.26 -18.04
C VAL A 174 -0.52 -9.28 -19.49
N ASN A 175 -1.74 -9.75 -19.71
CA ASN A 175 -2.32 -9.98 -21.04
C ASN A 175 -3.38 -8.93 -21.38
N ASP A 176 -3.59 -8.74 -22.69
CA ASP A 176 -4.73 -8.02 -23.21
C ASP A 176 -5.98 -8.90 -23.08
N PRO A 177 -7.17 -8.33 -22.84
CA PRO A 177 -8.39 -9.10 -22.84
C PRO A 177 -8.70 -9.67 -24.23
N THR A 178 -9.16 -10.92 -24.25
CA THR A 178 -9.73 -11.53 -25.43
C THR A 178 -11.08 -10.87 -25.79
N PRO A 179 -11.57 -11.02 -27.03
CA PRO A 179 -12.89 -10.51 -27.40
C PRO A 179 -14.03 -11.02 -26.50
N ASP A 180 -13.95 -12.29 -26.07
CA ASP A 180 -14.96 -12.91 -25.20
C ASP A 180 -14.91 -12.34 -23.77
N GLU A 181 -13.73 -12.09 -23.24
CA GLU A 181 -13.55 -11.42 -21.95
C GLU A 181 -14.02 -9.97 -21.98
N ALA A 182 -13.75 -9.25 -23.08
CA ALA A 182 -14.24 -7.89 -23.27
C ALA A 182 -15.78 -7.87 -23.39
N LEU A 183 -16.35 -8.82 -24.10
CA LEU A 183 -17.81 -9.00 -24.21
C LEU A 183 -18.44 -9.31 -22.84
N LEU A 184 -17.79 -10.16 -22.04
CA LEU A 184 -18.26 -10.47 -20.68
C LEU A 184 -18.37 -9.21 -19.82
N VAL A 185 -17.34 -8.35 -19.84
CA VAL A 185 -17.36 -7.06 -19.12
C VAL A 185 -18.47 -6.15 -19.62
N PHE A 186 -18.66 -6.10 -20.93
CA PHE A 186 -19.75 -5.32 -21.52
C PHE A 186 -21.14 -5.80 -21.04
N ILE A 187 -21.35 -7.12 -20.97
CA ILE A 187 -22.60 -7.73 -20.48
C ILE A 187 -22.81 -7.45 -18.97
N LEU A 188 -21.73 -7.52 -18.17
CA LEU A 188 -21.79 -7.22 -16.75
C LEU A 188 -22.03 -5.73 -16.48
N GLY A 189 -21.70 -4.87 -17.43
CA GLY A 189 -21.94 -3.42 -17.40
C GLY A 189 -21.30 -2.74 -16.20
N GLY A 190 -22.02 -1.79 -15.59
CA GLY A 190 -21.52 -1.01 -14.45
C GLY A 190 -21.08 -1.84 -13.25
N ASN A 191 -21.65 -3.01 -13.05
CA ASN A 191 -21.29 -3.91 -11.94
C ASN A 191 -19.90 -4.53 -12.09
N ALA A 192 -19.34 -4.58 -13.32
CA ALA A 192 -17.98 -5.03 -13.54
C ALA A 192 -16.94 -3.95 -13.21
N ILE A 193 -17.33 -2.68 -13.32
CA ILE A 193 -16.45 -1.52 -13.12
C ILE A 193 -16.52 -1.02 -11.67
N SER A 194 -17.72 -1.02 -11.10
CA SER A 194 -17.99 -0.57 -9.74
C SER A 194 -19.03 -1.48 -9.11
N PRO A 195 -18.62 -2.63 -8.55
CA PRO A 195 -19.56 -3.52 -7.88
C PRO A 195 -20.17 -2.83 -6.64
N PRO A 196 -21.45 -3.09 -6.33
CA PRO A 196 -22.08 -2.54 -5.14
C PRO A 196 -21.34 -3.04 -3.87
N VAL A 197 -21.05 -2.10 -2.96
CA VAL A 197 -20.21 -2.33 -1.76
C VAL A 197 -20.83 -3.36 -0.82
N ASP A 198 -22.16 -3.44 -0.78
CA ASP A 198 -22.90 -4.22 0.22
C ASP A 198 -23.21 -5.67 -0.18
N THR A 199 -23.02 -6.02 -1.44
CA THR A 199 -23.31 -7.39 -1.92
C THR A 199 -22.24 -7.84 -2.92
N PRO A 200 -21.28 -8.70 -2.51
CA PRO A 200 -20.37 -9.30 -3.45
C PRO A 200 -21.15 -10.13 -4.47
N ASP A 201 -21.09 -9.73 -5.74
CA ASP A 201 -21.75 -10.47 -6.83
C ASP A 201 -20.84 -11.63 -7.27
N VAL A 202 -21.13 -12.83 -6.78
CA VAL A 202 -20.43 -14.05 -7.19
C VAL A 202 -21.30 -14.79 -8.22
N ARG A 203 -20.87 -14.74 -9.49
CA ARG A 203 -21.56 -15.43 -10.59
C ARG A 203 -20.74 -16.61 -11.07
N PHE A 204 -21.36 -17.79 -11.10
CA PHE A 204 -20.79 -18.96 -11.72
C PHE A 204 -21.20 -19.01 -13.20
N LEU A 205 -20.24 -18.94 -14.10
CA LEU A 205 -20.48 -18.95 -15.54
C LEU A 205 -20.50 -20.34 -16.17
N SER A 206 -20.08 -21.38 -15.41
CA SER A 206 -20.17 -22.78 -15.84
C SER A 206 -21.50 -23.40 -15.42
N GLY A 207 -22.18 -24.12 -16.31
CA GLY A 207 -23.49 -24.70 -16.08
C GLY A 207 -23.60 -25.85 -15.06
N GLU A 208 -22.51 -26.19 -14.37
CA GLU A 208 -22.53 -27.10 -13.21
C GLU A 208 -22.73 -26.30 -11.91
N ARG A 209 -23.93 -26.36 -11.39
CA ARG A 209 -24.25 -25.87 -10.05
C ARG A 209 -23.52 -26.73 -9.02
N SER A 210 -22.31 -26.35 -8.66
CA SER A 210 -21.66 -26.83 -7.45
C SER A 210 -22.42 -26.23 -6.26
N THR A 211 -23.22 -27.02 -5.59
CA THR A 211 -23.96 -26.67 -4.37
C THR A 211 -22.95 -26.49 -3.22
N ILE A 212 -22.35 -25.32 -3.12
CA ILE A 212 -21.69 -24.91 -1.88
C ILE A 212 -22.81 -24.48 -0.92
N LYS A 213 -23.25 -25.39 -0.06
CA LYS A 213 -24.12 -25.05 1.06
C LYS A 213 -23.35 -24.11 1.99
N PRO A 214 -23.88 -22.92 2.33
CA PRO A 214 -23.29 -22.13 3.39
C PRO A 214 -23.33 -22.92 4.68
N LYS A 215 -22.21 -23.01 5.40
CA LYS A 215 -22.19 -23.57 6.76
C LYS A 215 -23.16 -22.73 7.62
N SER A 216 -24.26 -23.35 8.03
CA SER A 216 -25.19 -22.76 8.99
C SER A 216 -24.43 -22.50 10.29
N GLN A 217 -24.41 -21.25 10.72
CA GLN A 217 -24.02 -20.90 12.09
C GLN A 217 -25.05 -21.57 13.02
N THR A 218 -24.63 -22.57 13.74
CA THR A 218 -25.39 -23.13 14.86
C THR A 218 -25.40 -22.09 15.97
N ALA A 219 -26.53 -21.41 16.10
CA ALA A 219 -26.85 -20.62 17.28
C ALA A 219 -26.90 -21.56 18.48
N GLY A 220 -25.93 -21.45 19.36
CA GLY A 220 -25.94 -22.09 20.67
C GLY A 220 -26.98 -21.39 21.55
N SER A 221 -28.16 -21.97 21.70
CA SER A 221 -29.11 -21.60 22.74
C SER A 221 -28.55 -22.13 24.07
N GLY A 222 -28.03 -21.22 24.87
CA GLY A 222 -27.73 -21.48 26.29
C GLY A 222 -29.00 -21.36 27.10
N GLU A 223 -29.58 -22.46 27.47
CA GLU A 223 -30.55 -22.52 28.57
C GLU A 223 -29.81 -22.34 29.89
N ARG A 224 -30.29 -21.35 30.66
CA ARG A 224 -29.99 -21.24 32.08
C ARG A 224 -31.12 -21.95 32.85
N THR A 225 -30.75 -22.84 33.66
CA THR A 225 -31.40 -23.16 34.95
C THR A 225 -30.36 -23.15 36.03
#